data_6c5670613f220a8170652f60e1fb3bcf
#
_entry.id   6c5670613f220a8170652f60e1fb3bcf
#
_cell.length_a   1.000
_cell.length_b   1.000
_cell.length_c   1.000
_cell.angle_alpha   90.00
_cell.angle_beta   90.00
_cell.angle_gamma   90.00
#
_symmetry.space_group_name_H-M   'P 1'
#
loop_
_entity.id
_entity.type
_entity.pdbx_description
1 polymer ?
#
loop_
_entity_poly.entity_id
_entity_poly.type
_entity_poly.pdbx_seq_one_letter_code
_entity_poly.pdbx_strand_id
1 'polypeptide(L)'
;MSWNTTAYNGLKKIEALGAEIGYTENTPLTSAADAIETFIENDYNIVFLSSNELQDIATEAAVKYPHVQFFLINATYTADNARSFAISDVEQRFLMGALASLISKTGTVAFIGGMPINPIIKARKGFEQGARYVNPEINIIAQDTGSMDDTNAAKELARAMVAQGADDLCPVADQSSLGVMEAAEETGVLAIA
;
A
#
# COMPACT_ATOMS: atom_id res chain seq x y z
N MET A 1 4.85 9.66 2.49
CA MET A 1 4.25 9.43 3.84
C MET A 1 3.96 7.95 3.93
N SER A 2 4.42 7.26 4.99
CA SER A 2 4.21 5.81 5.08
C SER A 2 2.74 5.45 5.37
N TRP A 3 2.36 4.22 5.08
CA TRP A 3 1.03 3.68 5.37
C TRP A 3 0.63 3.89 6.84
N ASN A 4 1.50 3.49 7.77
CA ASN A 4 1.24 3.62 9.20
C ASN A 4 1.10 5.08 9.65
N THR A 5 1.92 6.00 9.12
CA THR A 5 1.80 7.44 9.39
C THR A 5 0.46 7.98 8.92
N THR A 6 -0.04 7.53 7.79
CA THR A 6 -1.35 7.95 7.26
C THR A 6 -2.49 7.49 8.17
N ALA A 7 -2.45 6.24 8.64
CA ALA A 7 -3.43 5.72 9.58
C ALA A 7 -3.41 6.48 10.91
N TYR A 8 -2.22 6.73 11.48
CA TYR A 8 -2.06 7.51 12.70
C TYR A 8 -2.59 8.95 12.57
N ASN A 9 -2.29 9.62 11.46
CA ASN A 9 -2.82 10.96 11.20
C ASN A 9 -4.35 10.98 11.08
N GLY A 10 -4.94 9.91 10.54
CA GLY A 10 -6.39 9.71 10.55
C GLY A 10 -6.94 9.61 11.96
N LEU A 11 -6.30 8.82 12.82
CA LEU A 11 -6.68 8.65 14.22
C LEU A 11 -6.61 9.98 15.01
N LYS A 12 -5.55 10.78 14.78
CA LYS A 12 -5.42 12.13 15.39
C LYS A 12 -6.52 13.09 14.96
N LYS A 13 -7.06 12.95 13.75
CA LYS A 13 -8.24 13.74 13.34
C LYS A 13 -9.50 13.32 14.08
N ILE A 14 -9.65 12.03 14.37
CA ILE A 14 -10.77 11.51 15.17
C ILE A 14 -10.67 12.03 16.60
N GLU A 15 -9.47 12.05 17.20
CA GLU A 15 -9.23 12.65 18.51
C GLU A 15 -9.64 14.15 18.55
N ALA A 16 -9.31 14.90 17.51
CA ALA A 16 -9.67 16.31 17.39
C ALA A 16 -11.20 16.54 17.31
N LEU A 17 -11.97 15.52 16.98
CA LEU A 17 -13.45 15.53 17.01
C LEU A 17 -14.01 15.15 18.40
N GLY A 18 -13.15 14.89 19.39
CA GLY A 18 -13.53 14.63 20.78
C GLY A 18 -13.60 13.15 21.16
N ALA A 19 -13.13 12.23 20.32
CA ALA A 19 -13.05 10.82 20.68
C ALA A 19 -11.79 10.57 21.54
N GLU A 20 -11.88 9.65 22.48
CA GLU A 20 -10.71 9.08 23.15
C GLU A 20 -10.04 8.08 22.20
N ILE A 21 -8.73 8.17 22.03
CA ILE A 21 -7.97 7.31 21.13
C ILE A 21 -6.89 6.51 21.86
N GLY A 22 -6.67 5.28 21.40
CA GLY A 22 -5.53 4.44 21.74
C GLY A 22 -4.97 3.79 20.49
N TYR A 23 -3.70 3.42 20.49
CA TYR A 23 -3.09 2.72 19.37
C TYR A 23 -1.89 1.88 19.81
N THR A 24 -1.58 0.87 19.00
CA THR A 24 -0.34 0.10 19.09
C THR A 24 0.40 0.16 17.76
N GLU A 25 1.71 0.11 17.82
CA GLU A 25 2.56 0.11 16.63
C GLU A 25 3.33 -1.22 16.53
N ASN A 26 3.60 -1.65 15.30
CA ASN A 26 4.41 -2.84 15.03
C ASN A 26 3.92 -4.10 15.77
N THR A 27 2.60 -4.25 15.90
CA THR A 27 1.99 -5.39 16.60
C THR A 27 2.14 -6.65 15.75
N PRO A 28 2.89 -7.68 16.23
CA PRO A 28 2.98 -8.95 15.53
C PRO A 28 1.60 -9.62 15.40
N LEU A 29 1.37 -10.36 14.32
CA LEU A 29 0.10 -11.09 14.13
C LEU A 29 -0.21 -12.02 15.31
N THR A 30 0.81 -12.62 15.91
CA THR A 30 0.67 -13.53 17.08
C THR A 30 0.14 -12.87 18.34
N SER A 31 0.25 -11.55 18.46
CA SER A 31 -0.22 -10.76 19.62
C SER A 31 -1.36 -9.81 19.26
N ALA A 32 -1.82 -9.80 18.01
CA ALA A 32 -2.86 -8.87 17.56
C ALA A 32 -4.22 -9.15 18.24
N ALA A 33 -4.55 -10.39 18.49
CA ALA A 33 -5.77 -10.75 19.22
C ALA A 33 -5.74 -10.18 20.65
N ASP A 34 -4.64 -10.36 21.37
CA ASP A 34 -4.46 -9.84 22.74
C ASP A 34 -4.52 -8.31 22.77
N ALA A 35 -3.95 -7.65 21.75
CA ALA A 35 -4.03 -6.19 21.62
C ALA A 35 -5.47 -5.71 21.43
N ILE A 36 -6.27 -6.40 20.60
CA ILE A 36 -7.71 -6.10 20.43
C ILE A 36 -8.44 -6.27 21.75
N GLU A 37 -8.23 -7.39 22.44
CA GLU A 37 -8.86 -7.64 23.75
C GLU A 37 -8.51 -6.56 24.77
N THR A 38 -7.24 -6.15 24.82
CA THR A 38 -6.79 -5.07 25.71
C THR A 38 -7.52 -3.75 25.44
N PHE A 39 -7.75 -3.37 24.18
CA PHE A 39 -8.55 -2.19 23.87
C PHE A 39 -10.00 -2.35 24.33
N ILE A 40 -10.61 -3.51 24.11
CA ILE A 40 -12.01 -3.76 24.50
C ILE A 40 -12.17 -3.75 26.03
N GLU A 41 -11.22 -4.33 26.77
CA GLU A 41 -11.18 -4.32 28.24
C GLU A 41 -10.99 -2.88 28.82
N ASN A 42 -10.45 -1.97 28.04
CA ASN A 42 -10.33 -0.56 28.37
C ASN A 42 -11.49 0.29 27.77
N ASP A 43 -12.65 -0.32 27.53
CA ASP A 43 -13.88 0.33 27.10
C ASP A 43 -13.84 0.96 25.69
N TYR A 44 -12.85 0.64 24.84
CA TYR A 44 -12.89 1.05 23.44
C TYR A 44 -13.97 0.25 22.70
N ASN A 45 -14.86 0.97 22.03
CA ASN A 45 -16.01 0.39 21.35
C ASN A 45 -15.88 0.44 19.81
N ILE A 46 -14.80 1.00 19.30
CA ILE A 46 -14.45 1.02 17.87
C ILE A 46 -12.99 0.61 17.72
N VAL A 47 -12.73 -0.38 16.86
CA VAL A 47 -11.39 -0.88 16.57
C VAL A 47 -11.09 -0.75 15.08
N PHE A 48 -10.01 -0.04 14.73
CA PHE A 48 -9.50 0.05 13.37
C PHE A 48 -8.30 -0.88 13.20
N LEU A 49 -8.33 -1.70 12.15
CA LEU A 49 -7.24 -2.61 11.78
C LEU A 49 -6.69 -2.16 10.42
N SER A 50 -5.47 -1.67 10.42
CA SER A 50 -4.87 -1.00 9.25
C SER A 50 -4.15 -1.94 8.27
N SER A 51 -4.36 -3.26 8.37
CA SER A 51 -3.77 -4.25 7.48
C SER A 51 -4.76 -5.36 7.16
N ASN A 52 -4.75 -5.83 5.90
CA ASN A 52 -5.51 -7.00 5.47
C ASN A 52 -5.08 -8.31 6.16
N GLU A 53 -3.83 -8.39 6.62
CA GLU A 53 -3.32 -9.56 7.35
C GLU A 53 -4.05 -9.81 8.67
N LEU A 54 -4.68 -8.76 9.22
CA LEU A 54 -5.46 -8.83 10.46
C LEU A 54 -6.91 -9.31 10.24
N GLN A 55 -7.32 -9.62 9.01
CA GLN A 55 -8.71 -9.93 8.69
C GLN A 55 -9.25 -11.13 9.46
N ASP A 56 -8.51 -12.23 9.54
CA ASP A 56 -8.99 -13.45 10.23
C ASP A 56 -9.17 -13.20 11.73
N ILE A 57 -8.21 -12.50 12.35
CA ILE A 57 -8.27 -12.09 13.75
C ILE A 57 -9.46 -11.16 14.00
N ALA A 58 -9.69 -10.21 13.12
CA ALA A 58 -10.83 -9.29 13.21
C ALA A 58 -12.17 -10.01 13.04
N THR A 59 -12.22 -11.05 12.19
CA THR A 59 -13.42 -11.88 11.99
C THR A 59 -13.79 -12.62 13.29
N GLU A 60 -12.80 -13.23 13.92
CA GLU A 60 -13.01 -13.92 15.22
C GLU A 60 -13.42 -12.92 16.31
N ALA A 61 -12.75 -11.77 16.39
CA ALA A 61 -13.06 -10.73 17.36
C ALA A 61 -14.48 -10.14 17.15
N ALA A 62 -14.91 -9.93 15.91
CA ALA A 62 -16.25 -9.44 15.61
C ALA A 62 -17.36 -10.40 16.08
N VAL A 63 -17.13 -11.70 15.96
CA VAL A 63 -18.06 -12.71 16.49
C VAL A 63 -18.05 -12.73 18.02
N LYS A 64 -16.87 -12.64 18.64
CA LYS A 64 -16.70 -12.68 20.10
C LYS A 64 -17.26 -11.43 20.80
N TYR A 65 -17.15 -10.26 20.17
CA TYR A 65 -17.50 -8.95 20.71
C TYR A 65 -18.55 -8.22 19.86
N PRO A 66 -19.82 -8.67 19.84
CA PRO A 66 -20.84 -8.12 18.94
C PRO A 66 -21.23 -6.67 19.23
N HIS A 67 -20.85 -6.13 20.39
CA HIS A 67 -21.10 -4.73 20.79
C HIS A 67 -19.99 -3.78 20.35
N VAL A 68 -18.86 -4.26 19.81
CA VAL A 68 -17.72 -3.50 19.31
C VAL A 68 -17.81 -3.37 17.80
N GLN A 69 -17.51 -2.20 17.26
CA GLN A 69 -17.45 -1.96 15.81
C GLN A 69 -16.02 -2.13 15.29
N PHE A 70 -15.86 -2.93 14.24
CA PHE A 70 -14.57 -3.20 13.61
C PHE A 70 -14.50 -2.59 12.21
N PHE A 71 -13.44 -1.83 11.96
CA PHE A 71 -13.15 -1.25 10.65
C PHE A 71 -11.81 -1.77 10.14
N LEU A 72 -11.86 -2.47 8.99
CA LEU A 72 -10.70 -3.11 8.40
C LEU A 72 -10.28 -2.35 7.13
N ILE A 73 -9.00 -2.11 6.99
CA ILE A 73 -8.44 -1.45 5.81
C ILE A 73 -7.82 -2.49 4.89
N ASN A 74 -8.14 -2.40 3.59
CA ASN A 74 -7.72 -3.33 2.54
C ASN A 74 -8.14 -4.80 2.76
N ALA A 75 -9.23 -5.02 3.48
CA ALA A 75 -9.82 -6.32 3.71
C ALA A 75 -11.12 -6.50 2.91
N THR A 76 -11.75 -7.66 3.04
CA THR A 76 -13.00 -7.99 2.33
C THR A 76 -14.13 -8.47 3.25
N TYR A 77 -13.83 -8.68 4.54
CA TYR A 77 -14.80 -9.14 5.53
C TYR A 77 -15.82 -8.07 5.89
N THR A 78 -17.09 -8.46 5.96
CA THR A 78 -18.19 -7.61 6.44
C THR A 78 -19.14 -8.43 7.32
N ALA A 79 -19.62 -7.80 8.40
CA ALA A 79 -20.63 -8.35 9.31
C ALA A 79 -21.48 -7.20 9.87
N ASP A 80 -22.43 -7.50 10.76
CA ASP A 80 -23.29 -6.44 11.34
C ASP A 80 -22.47 -5.38 12.10
N ASN A 81 -21.39 -5.82 12.75
CA ASN A 81 -20.46 -4.99 13.51
C ASN A 81 -19.06 -4.89 12.87
N ALA A 82 -18.89 -5.24 11.61
CA ALA A 82 -17.62 -5.12 10.91
C ALA A 82 -17.79 -4.61 9.48
N ARG A 83 -16.91 -3.68 9.06
CA ARG A 83 -16.87 -3.12 7.69
C ARG A 83 -15.44 -3.06 7.19
N SER A 84 -15.26 -3.52 5.96
CA SER A 84 -13.99 -3.38 5.26
C SER A 84 -14.01 -2.21 4.28
N PHE A 85 -12.91 -1.49 4.22
CA PHE A 85 -12.66 -0.43 3.25
C PHE A 85 -11.43 -0.80 2.44
N ALA A 86 -11.54 -0.77 1.13
CA ALA A 86 -10.42 -1.02 0.24
C ALA A 86 -10.29 0.09 -0.79
N ILE A 87 -9.06 0.46 -1.09
CA ILE A 87 -8.74 1.26 -2.27
C ILE A 87 -8.57 0.29 -3.43
N SER A 88 -9.09 0.65 -4.59
CA SER A 88 -8.89 -0.17 -5.78
C SER A 88 -7.49 0.03 -6.35
N ASP A 89 -6.53 -0.72 -5.80
CA ASP A 89 -5.12 -0.68 -6.23
C ASP A 89 -4.98 -0.94 -7.74
N VAL A 90 -5.80 -1.85 -8.28
CA VAL A 90 -5.77 -2.19 -9.71
C VAL A 90 -6.15 -0.99 -10.57
N GLU A 91 -7.26 -0.31 -10.24
CA GLU A 91 -7.75 0.83 -11.03
C GLU A 91 -6.80 2.02 -10.93
N GLN A 92 -6.31 2.32 -9.73
CA GLN A 92 -5.33 3.38 -9.53
C GLN A 92 -4.07 3.11 -10.36
N ARG A 93 -3.52 1.91 -10.31
CA ARG A 93 -2.30 1.56 -11.03
C ARG A 93 -2.53 1.40 -12.53
N PHE A 94 -3.74 1.06 -12.97
CA PHE A 94 -4.12 1.12 -14.37
C PHE A 94 -3.95 2.53 -14.92
N LEU A 95 -4.46 3.55 -14.22
CA LEU A 95 -4.31 4.94 -14.64
C LEU A 95 -2.83 5.38 -14.66
N MET A 96 -2.04 4.94 -13.69
CA MET A 96 -0.60 5.22 -13.65
C MET A 96 0.13 4.58 -14.83
N GLY A 97 -0.16 3.30 -15.14
CA GLY A 97 0.41 2.62 -16.30
C GLY A 97 0.01 3.26 -17.62
N ALA A 98 -1.26 3.65 -17.76
CA ALA A 98 -1.74 4.37 -18.93
C ALA A 98 -1.01 5.72 -19.11
N LEU A 99 -0.83 6.48 -18.03
CA LEU A 99 -0.11 7.73 -18.06
C LEU A 99 1.36 7.51 -18.43
N ALA A 100 2.05 6.59 -17.77
CA ALA A 100 3.45 6.26 -18.06
C ALA A 100 3.65 5.90 -19.54
N SER A 101 2.76 5.07 -20.08
CA SER A 101 2.81 4.70 -21.50
C SER A 101 2.55 5.87 -22.46
N LEU A 102 1.69 6.82 -22.06
CA LEU A 102 1.40 8.01 -22.88
C LEU A 102 2.56 8.99 -22.95
N ILE A 103 3.33 9.13 -21.86
CA ILE A 103 4.39 10.14 -21.75
C ILE A 103 5.78 9.58 -22.06
N SER A 104 5.95 8.26 -22.04
CA SER A 104 7.22 7.60 -22.35
C SER A 104 7.72 7.98 -23.75
N LYS A 105 9.00 8.33 -23.85
CA LYS A 105 9.69 8.64 -25.09
C LYS A 105 10.52 7.49 -25.62
N THR A 106 10.97 6.61 -24.71
CA THR A 106 11.76 5.42 -25.04
C THR A 106 10.92 4.22 -25.42
N GLY A 107 9.62 4.23 -25.05
CA GLY A 107 8.75 3.08 -25.12
C GLY A 107 9.04 2.03 -24.05
N THR A 108 9.76 2.38 -22.98
CA THR A 108 10.07 1.50 -21.85
C THR A 108 9.71 2.18 -20.54
N VAL A 109 8.85 1.54 -19.75
CA VAL A 109 8.39 2.01 -18.44
C VAL A 109 8.70 0.99 -17.36
N ALA A 110 8.86 1.43 -16.11
CA ALA A 110 9.22 0.54 -15.02
C ALA A 110 8.19 0.55 -13.88
N PHE A 111 7.88 -0.65 -13.35
CA PHE A 111 7.15 -0.84 -12.10
C PHE A 111 8.11 -1.37 -11.04
N ILE A 112 8.18 -0.72 -9.89
CA ILE A 112 9.06 -1.09 -8.78
C ILE A 112 8.20 -1.37 -7.55
N GLY A 113 8.00 -2.67 -7.25
CA GLY A 113 7.28 -3.13 -6.06
C GLY A 113 8.19 -3.18 -4.83
N GLY A 114 7.59 -3.16 -3.64
CA GLY A 114 8.31 -3.45 -2.40
C GLY A 114 8.46 -4.96 -2.21
N MET A 115 7.49 -5.60 -1.58
CA MET A 115 7.43 -7.05 -1.38
C MET A 115 6.35 -7.67 -2.27
N PRO A 116 6.49 -8.95 -2.70
CA PRO A 116 5.53 -9.62 -3.57
C PRO A 116 4.27 -10.10 -2.81
N ILE A 117 3.63 -9.19 -2.06
CA ILE A 117 2.36 -9.43 -1.38
C ILE A 117 1.17 -9.14 -2.31
N ASN A 118 -0.01 -9.67 -1.98
CA ASN A 118 -1.19 -9.57 -2.83
C ASN A 118 -1.54 -8.15 -3.32
N PRO A 119 -1.50 -7.08 -2.50
CA PRO A 119 -1.74 -5.72 -2.99
C PRO A 119 -0.73 -5.29 -4.06
N ILE A 120 0.56 -5.57 -3.87
CA ILE A 120 1.62 -5.21 -4.83
C ILE A 120 1.48 -5.99 -6.13
N ILE A 121 1.15 -7.29 -6.06
CA ILE A 121 0.89 -8.12 -7.24
C ILE A 121 -0.30 -7.58 -8.04
N LYS A 122 -1.38 -7.18 -7.37
CA LYS A 122 -2.56 -6.57 -8.00
C LYS A 122 -2.22 -5.21 -8.62
N ALA A 123 -1.45 -4.38 -7.91
CA ALA A 123 -0.98 -3.09 -8.38
C ALA A 123 -0.16 -3.23 -9.66
N ARG A 124 0.79 -4.17 -9.71
CA ARG A 124 1.58 -4.48 -10.91
C ARG A 124 0.68 -4.86 -12.09
N LYS A 125 -0.28 -5.76 -11.89
CA LYS A 125 -1.22 -6.16 -12.95
C LYS A 125 -2.03 -4.97 -13.47
N GLY A 126 -2.49 -4.08 -12.59
CA GLY A 126 -3.17 -2.86 -12.98
C GLY A 126 -2.27 -1.98 -13.85
N PHE A 127 -1.04 -1.72 -13.41
CA PHE A 127 -0.06 -0.94 -14.16
C PHE A 127 0.22 -1.52 -15.55
N GLU A 128 0.49 -2.83 -15.64
CA GLU A 128 0.74 -3.51 -16.91
C GLU A 128 -0.45 -3.42 -17.86
N GLN A 129 -1.67 -3.62 -17.36
CA GLN A 129 -2.90 -3.49 -18.15
C GLN A 129 -3.09 -2.07 -18.66
N GLY A 130 -2.89 -1.05 -17.81
CA GLY A 130 -3.02 0.34 -18.18
C GLY A 130 -1.97 0.75 -19.23
N ALA A 131 -0.72 0.36 -19.04
CA ALA A 131 0.34 0.66 -19.99
C ALA A 131 0.07 0.05 -21.37
N ARG A 132 -0.30 -1.24 -21.42
CA ARG A 132 -0.65 -1.94 -22.67
C ARG A 132 -1.97 -1.50 -23.29
N TYR A 133 -2.89 -0.97 -22.52
CA TYR A 133 -4.13 -0.39 -23.06
C TYR A 133 -3.84 0.81 -23.97
N VAL A 134 -2.82 1.60 -23.64
CA VAL A 134 -2.40 2.76 -24.42
C VAL A 134 -1.47 2.35 -25.56
N ASN A 135 -0.45 1.55 -25.26
CA ASN A 135 0.49 1.04 -26.24
C ASN A 135 0.70 -0.46 -26.04
N PRO A 136 0.10 -1.34 -26.87
CA PRO A 136 0.26 -2.79 -26.72
C PRO A 136 1.71 -3.28 -26.82
N GLU A 137 2.60 -2.52 -27.49
CA GLU A 137 4.01 -2.86 -27.71
C GLU A 137 4.95 -2.23 -26.65
N ILE A 138 4.39 -1.55 -25.63
CA ILE A 138 5.20 -0.93 -24.57
C ILE A 138 6.06 -1.98 -23.85
N ASN A 139 7.34 -1.71 -23.70
CA ASN A 139 8.21 -2.53 -22.90
C ASN A 139 8.02 -2.19 -21.41
N ILE A 140 7.74 -3.20 -20.59
CA ILE A 140 7.50 -3.03 -19.15
C ILE A 140 8.56 -3.82 -18.39
N ILE A 141 9.36 -3.11 -17.59
CA ILE A 141 10.29 -3.72 -16.64
C ILE A 141 9.63 -3.70 -15.28
N ALA A 142 9.37 -4.86 -14.68
CA ALA A 142 8.70 -4.96 -13.38
C ALA A 142 9.50 -5.84 -12.41
N GLN A 143 9.87 -5.29 -11.26
CA GLN A 143 10.62 -6.01 -10.23
C GLN A 143 10.28 -5.50 -8.84
N ASP A 144 10.43 -6.35 -7.82
CA ASP A 144 10.27 -6.00 -6.42
C ASP A 144 11.65 -5.82 -5.76
N THR A 145 11.74 -4.85 -4.85
CA THR A 145 12.96 -4.60 -4.07
C THR A 145 13.21 -5.66 -2.99
N GLY A 146 12.15 -6.37 -2.59
CA GLY A 146 12.17 -7.30 -1.46
C GLY A 146 11.96 -6.64 -0.09
N SER A 147 11.78 -5.31 -0.05
CA SER A 147 11.58 -4.54 1.18
C SER A 147 10.60 -3.39 0.96
N MET A 148 9.89 -2.97 2.02
CA MET A 148 9.04 -1.77 2.03
C MET A 148 9.79 -0.52 2.54
N ASP A 149 11.01 -0.66 3.08
CA ASP A 149 11.75 0.40 3.81
C ASP A 149 13.22 0.52 3.39
N ASP A 150 13.76 -0.38 2.57
CA ASP A 150 15.12 -0.25 2.05
C ASP A 150 15.17 0.72 0.85
N THR A 151 15.39 2.00 1.16
CA THR A 151 15.51 3.06 0.16
C THR A 151 16.73 2.88 -0.74
N ASN A 152 17.84 2.31 -0.22
CA ASN A 152 19.05 2.11 -1.01
C ASN A 152 18.86 1.01 -2.06
N ALA A 153 18.28 -0.13 -1.68
CA ALA A 153 17.97 -1.21 -2.61
C ALA A 153 17.02 -0.73 -3.73
N ALA A 154 16.00 0.06 -3.37
CA ALA A 154 15.06 0.63 -4.33
C ALA A 154 15.74 1.63 -5.29
N LYS A 155 16.66 2.45 -4.81
CA LYS A 155 17.42 3.40 -5.61
C LYS A 155 18.31 2.69 -6.64
N GLU A 156 19.06 1.69 -6.22
CA GLU A 156 19.91 0.91 -7.11
C GLU A 156 19.11 0.13 -8.15
N LEU A 157 17.97 -0.46 -7.75
CA LEU A 157 17.07 -1.12 -8.68
C LEU A 157 16.51 -0.13 -9.73
N ALA A 158 16.07 1.05 -9.30
CA ALA A 158 15.57 2.09 -10.20
C ALA A 158 16.63 2.53 -11.22
N ARG A 159 17.88 2.78 -10.77
CA ARG A 159 19.00 3.10 -11.65
C ARG A 159 19.27 1.99 -12.68
N ALA A 160 19.21 0.73 -12.24
CA ALA A 160 19.39 -0.39 -13.17
C ALA A 160 18.28 -0.47 -14.22
N MET A 161 17.04 -0.11 -13.87
CA MET A 161 15.93 -0.04 -14.83
C MET A 161 16.06 1.14 -15.80
N VAL A 162 16.52 2.29 -15.33
CA VAL A 162 16.84 3.44 -16.21
C VAL A 162 17.95 3.07 -17.18
N ALA A 163 19.00 2.37 -16.73
CA ALA A 163 20.06 1.87 -17.59
C ALA A 163 19.58 0.88 -18.65
N GLN A 164 18.44 0.20 -18.42
CA GLN A 164 17.76 -0.66 -19.40
C GLN A 164 16.79 0.11 -20.32
N GLY A 165 16.71 1.43 -20.18
CA GLY A 165 15.95 2.29 -21.05
C GLY A 165 14.62 2.79 -20.50
N ALA A 166 14.27 2.48 -19.24
CA ALA A 166 13.06 3.03 -18.62
C ALA A 166 13.20 4.56 -18.45
N ASP A 167 12.23 5.31 -18.95
CA ASP A 167 12.15 6.76 -18.81
C ASP A 167 10.97 7.22 -17.91
N ASP A 168 10.24 6.27 -17.37
CA ASP A 168 9.19 6.49 -16.37
C ASP A 168 9.23 5.38 -15.31
N LEU A 169 9.27 5.76 -14.03
CA LEU A 169 9.36 4.87 -12.88
C LEU A 169 8.08 4.94 -12.06
N CYS A 170 7.44 3.80 -11.79
CA CYS A 170 6.25 3.70 -10.95
C CYS A 170 6.55 2.91 -9.68
N PRO A 171 6.90 3.57 -8.56
CA PRO A 171 7.14 2.90 -7.29
C PRO A 171 5.84 2.55 -6.56
N VAL A 172 5.79 1.34 -6.01
CA VAL A 172 4.74 0.84 -5.09
C VAL A 172 5.41 0.06 -3.96
N ALA A 173 6.19 0.77 -3.12
CA ALA A 173 7.11 0.17 -2.16
C ALA A 173 7.20 0.92 -0.82
N ASP A 174 6.13 1.60 -0.42
CA ASP A 174 6.05 2.43 0.80
C ASP A 174 7.28 3.35 0.94
N GLN A 175 8.06 3.25 2.03
CA GLN A 175 9.23 4.12 2.26
C GLN A 175 10.37 3.88 1.24
N SER A 176 10.54 2.64 0.77
CA SER A 176 11.49 2.33 -0.30
C SER A 176 11.26 3.17 -1.56
N SER A 177 10.02 3.64 -1.80
CA SER A 177 9.69 4.51 -2.93
C SER A 177 10.49 5.81 -2.96
N LEU A 178 10.97 6.30 -1.81
CA LEU A 178 11.83 7.49 -1.74
C LEU A 178 13.14 7.29 -2.51
N GLY A 179 13.73 6.09 -2.43
CA GLY A 179 14.93 5.76 -3.20
C GLY A 179 14.69 5.79 -4.71
N VAL A 180 13.50 5.36 -5.16
CA VAL A 180 13.11 5.46 -6.58
C VAL A 180 12.98 6.91 -7.02
N MET A 181 12.37 7.76 -6.18
CA MET A 181 12.24 9.19 -6.47
C MET A 181 13.62 9.88 -6.56
N GLU A 182 14.54 9.55 -5.65
CA GLU A 182 15.92 10.04 -5.72
C GLU A 182 16.63 9.60 -7.01
N ALA A 183 16.47 8.33 -7.40
CA ALA A 183 17.04 7.83 -8.64
C ALA A 183 16.47 8.54 -9.88
N ALA A 184 15.15 8.81 -9.89
CA ALA A 184 14.50 9.57 -10.96
C ALA A 184 15.06 10.99 -11.09
N GLU A 185 15.22 11.69 -9.95
CA GLU A 185 15.83 13.04 -9.92
C GLU A 185 17.26 13.02 -10.45
N GLU A 186 18.10 12.09 -9.99
CA GLU A 186 19.49 11.99 -10.41
C GLU A 186 19.69 11.63 -11.88
N THR A 187 18.79 10.83 -12.44
CA THR A 187 18.87 10.36 -13.83
C THR A 187 18.08 11.21 -14.81
N GLY A 188 17.25 12.14 -14.30
CA GLY A 188 16.42 13.03 -15.10
C GLY A 188 15.25 12.34 -15.79
N VAL A 189 14.81 11.16 -15.31
CA VAL A 189 13.62 10.47 -15.79
C VAL A 189 12.41 10.84 -14.93
N LEU A 190 11.21 10.46 -15.39
CA LEU A 190 9.98 10.74 -14.65
C LEU A 190 9.70 9.67 -13.60
N ALA A 191 8.98 10.05 -12.54
CA ALA A 191 8.40 9.12 -11.58
C ALA A 191 6.94 9.44 -11.32
N ILE A 192 6.07 8.43 -11.33
CA ILE A 192 4.64 8.51 -11.04
C ILE A 192 4.36 7.72 -9.76
N ALA A 193 3.93 8.37 -8.66
CA ALA A 193 3.68 7.74 -7.36
C ALA A 193 2.28 8.06 -6.80
#